data_e08e9ca03e31e8968a8523877e524b6c
#
_entry.id   e08e9ca03e31e8968a8523877e524b6c
#
_cell.length_a   1.000
_cell.length_b   1.000
_cell.length_c   1.000
_cell.angle_alpha   90.00
_cell.angle_beta   90.00
_cell.angle_gamma   90.00
#
_symmetry.space_group_name_H-M   'P 1'
#
loop_
_entity.id
_entity.type
_entity.pdbx_description
1 polymer ?
#
loop_
_entity_poly.entity_id
_entity_poly.type
_entity_poly.pdbx_seq_one_letter_code
_entity_poly.pdbx_strand_id
1 'polypeptide(L)'
;MQKIIYKIIVAALLVSSCSTARKASRTTEGRDDRDSGSDRLESVIKNNLSNNDFYIRRADIKIRQENVTVNVNAAIKFRKPDSLMVSVRSAMGVEAGKGFITGDTVMINDRFNRKIMVGDPDDIRTKYGIDPAIIFVILGDMIVDKEDSRSLIYCQRGEFKRKYVIEGRTIEYTVDCQRRKVKKVYLEGNLRTGNITILLSDIVREGNISYPGRVIINDDLKELDIEIEIKRIESPWQGSMGSIGGQGYRVVRIR
;
A
#
# COMPACT_ATOMS: atom_id res chain seq x y z
N MET A 1 18.35 -12.80 -14.21
CA MET A 1 17.95 -12.64 -12.80
C MET A 1 18.09 -11.19 -12.30
N GLN A 2 19.25 -10.55 -12.43
CA GLN A 2 19.48 -9.17 -11.95
C GLN A 2 18.48 -8.11 -12.48
N LYS A 3 18.15 -8.15 -13.79
CA LYS A 3 17.18 -7.23 -14.41
C LYS A 3 15.73 -7.47 -13.96
N ILE A 4 15.42 -8.69 -13.53
CA ILE A 4 14.08 -9.08 -13.07
C ILE A 4 13.86 -8.58 -11.64
N ILE A 5 14.85 -8.73 -10.74
CA ILE A 5 14.76 -8.25 -9.36
C ILE A 5 14.71 -6.72 -9.31
N TYR A 6 15.44 -6.03 -10.20
CA TYR A 6 15.33 -4.58 -10.36
C TYR A 6 13.94 -4.16 -10.85
N LYS A 7 13.40 -4.87 -11.86
CA LYS A 7 12.02 -4.65 -12.31
C LYS A 7 11.01 -4.94 -11.20
N ILE A 8 11.29 -5.85 -10.29
CA ILE A 8 10.40 -6.24 -9.19
C ILE A 8 10.42 -5.22 -8.05
N ILE A 9 11.59 -4.71 -7.65
CA ILE A 9 11.68 -3.59 -6.68
C ILE A 9 11.05 -2.34 -7.29
N VAL A 10 11.21 -2.14 -8.59
CA VAL A 10 10.61 -1.06 -9.36
C VAL A 10 9.15 -1.37 -9.71
N ALA A 11 8.75 -2.61 -9.99
CA ALA A 11 7.36 -2.98 -10.32
C ALA A 11 6.44 -2.97 -9.08
N ALA A 12 6.96 -3.23 -7.89
CA ALA A 12 6.24 -2.89 -6.65
C ALA A 12 6.01 -1.36 -6.51
N LEU A 13 6.70 -0.56 -7.33
CA LEU A 13 6.62 0.90 -7.40
C LEU A 13 6.05 1.41 -8.75
N LEU A 14 5.74 0.54 -9.73
CA LEU A 14 5.39 0.99 -11.07
C LEU A 14 3.90 0.82 -11.41
N VAL A 15 3.13 1.85 -11.19
CA VAL A 15 1.90 2.12 -11.95
C VAL A 15 1.91 3.60 -12.33
N SER A 16 2.31 3.90 -13.56
CA SER A 16 2.43 5.26 -14.11
C SER A 16 1.08 5.75 -14.63
N SER A 17 0.75 6.93 -14.70
CA SER A 17 1.18 8.32 -14.65
C SER A 17 0.03 9.27 -14.99
N CYS A 18 0.30 10.52 -14.74
CA CYS A 18 -0.25 11.77 -15.25
C CYS A 18 -1.41 12.43 -14.54
N SER A 19 -0.98 13.59 -14.10
CA SER A 19 -1.64 14.69 -13.41
C SER A 19 -2.82 15.32 -14.13
N THR A 20 -3.81 15.74 -13.41
CA THR A 20 -4.27 17.14 -13.28
C THR A 20 -5.43 17.20 -12.28
N ALA A 21 -5.29 18.08 -11.32
CA ALA A 21 -6.28 18.32 -10.28
C ALA A 21 -7.61 18.82 -10.86
N ARG A 22 -8.73 18.16 -10.52
CA ARG A 22 -10.08 18.73 -10.55
C ARG A 22 -10.94 18.14 -9.46
N LYS A 23 -11.69 19.03 -8.81
CA LYS A 23 -12.67 18.83 -7.75
C LYS A 23 -13.51 17.55 -7.91
N ALA A 24 -13.61 16.79 -6.82
CA ALA A 24 -14.46 15.61 -6.70
C ALA A 24 -15.92 15.94 -6.93
N SER A 25 -16.57 15.23 -7.85
CA SER A 25 -18.01 15.18 -8.01
C SER A 25 -18.54 13.93 -7.32
N ARG A 26 -19.51 14.13 -6.44
CA ARG A 26 -20.20 13.09 -5.68
C ARG A 26 -21.24 12.40 -6.55
N THR A 27 -21.15 11.09 -6.71
CA THR A 27 -22.27 10.29 -7.23
C THR A 27 -22.77 9.39 -6.13
N THR A 28 -23.99 9.64 -5.68
CA THR A 28 -24.69 8.83 -4.68
C THR A 28 -25.71 7.97 -5.44
N GLU A 29 -25.53 6.66 -5.47
CA GLU A 29 -26.55 5.74 -5.96
C GLU A 29 -26.94 4.72 -4.90
N GLY A 30 -28.26 4.54 -4.74
CA GLY A 30 -28.91 3.34 -4.22
C GLY A 30 -29.38 3.35 -2.77
N ARG A 31 -30.66 3.65 -2.62
CA ARG A 31 -31.48 3.39 -1.41
C ARG A 31 -32.00 1.97 -1.47
N ASP A 32 -31.88 1.22 -0.41
CA ASP A 32 -32.82 0.50 0.46
C ASP A 32 -32.21 -0.76 1.04
N ASP A 33 -32.04 -0.77 2.31
CA ASP A 33 -32.57 -1.71 3.30
C ASP A 33 -32.02 -1.33 4.68
N ARG A 34 -32.96 -0.94 5.55
CA ARG A 34 -32.69 -0.49 6.91
C ARG A 34 -32.31 -1.69 7.76
N ASP A 35 -31.01 -1.86 8.04
CA ASP A 35 -30.58 -2.50 9.27
C ASP A 35 -29.95 -1.43 10.17
N SER A 36 -30.46 -1.35 11.39
CA SER A 36 -30.35 -0.25 12.31
C SER A 36 -28.94 -0.16 12.91
N GLY A 37 -28.14 0.75 12.39
CA GLY A 37 -26.86 1.14 12.95
C GLY A 37 -26.13 2.07 12.01
N SER A 38 -26.48 3.38 12.06
CA SER A 38 -25.69 4.38 11.32
C SER A 38 -24.30 4.49 11.95
N ASP A 39 -23.37 3.67 11.47
CA ASP A 39 -21.96 3.81 11.82
C ASP A 39 -21.35 4.93 10.96
N ARG A 40 -20.31 5.58 11.46
CA ARG A 40 -19.60 6.60 10.71
C ARG A 40 -18.34 6.00 10.10
N LEU A 41 -17.96 6.51 8.94
CA LEU A 41 -16.73 6.11 8.25
C LEU A 41 -15.49 6.26 9.16
N GLU A 42 -15.53 7.20 10.08
CA GLU A 42 -14.52 7.39 11.13
C GLU A 42 -14.21 6.10 11.90
N SER A 43 -15.22 5.23 12.12
CA SER A 43 -15.02 3.95 12.82
C SER A 43 -14.13 2.98 12.04
N VAL A 44 -14.15 3.05 10.71
CA VAL A 44 -13.25 2.29 9.83
C VAL A 44 -11.86 2.88 9.85
N ILE A 45 -11.76 4.22 9.71
CA ILE A 45 -10.49 4.95 9.68
C ILE A 45 -9.72 4.78 11.00
N LYS A 46 -10.41 4.73 12.13
CA LYS A 46 -9.78 4.42 13.44
C LYS A 46 -9.06 3.08 13.46
N ASN A 47 -9.48 2.12 12.65
CA ASN A 47 -8.85 0.81 12.53
C ASN A 47 -7.70 0.78 11.52
N ASN A 48 -7.32 1.91 10.92
CA ASN A 48 -6.16 1.98 10.05
C ASN A 48 -4.90 1.62 10.81
N LEU A 49 -4.06 0.81 10.19
CA LEU A 49 -2.79 0.38 10.77
C LEU A 49 -1.83 1.57 10.94
N SER A 50 -1.88 2.52 10.00
CA SER A 50 -1.08 3.77 10.03
C SER A 50 -1.42 4.71 11.20
N ASN A 51 -2.47 4.45 11.95
CA ASN A 51 -2.72 5.16 13.22
C ASN A 51 -1.78 4.74 14.35
N ASN A 52 -0.96 3.72 14.14
CA ASN A 52 -0.07 3.15 15.13
C ASN A 52 1.36 3.06 14.60
N ASP A 53 2.33 3.15 15.51
CA ASP A 53 3.69 2.75 15.20
C ASP A 53 3.75 1.23 15.13
N PHE A 54 4.29 0.68 14.03
CA PHE A 54 4.34 -0.77 13.86
C PHE A 54 5.63 -1.25 13.18
N TYR A 55 5.92 -2.50 13.39
CA TYR A 55 6.99 -3.21 12.71
C TYR A 55 6.49 -4.58 12.23
N ILE A 56 6.27 -4.71 10.92
CA ILE A 56 6.11 -6.02 10.28
C ILE A 56 7.52 -6.61 10.16
N ARG A 57 7.82 -7.56 11.05
CA ARG A 57 9.15 -8.20 11.09
C ARG A 57 9.39 -9.08 9.88
N ARG A 58 8.32 -9.68 9.37
CA ARG A 58 8.37 -10.56 8.21
C ARG A 58 7.03 -10.58 7.49
N ALA A 59 7.09 -10.27 6.21
CA ALA A 59 6.06 -10.56 5.23
C ALA A 59 6.69 -11.41 4.12
N ASP A 60 6.11 -12.56 3.83
CA ASP A 60 6.52 -13.41 2.71
C ASP A 60 5.78 -12.92 1.46
N ILE A 61 6.51 -12.64 0.40
CA ILE A 61 5.97 -12.07 -0.83
C ILE A 61 6.30 -12.98 -1.99
N LYS A 62 5.27 -13.43 -2.70
CA LYS A 62 5.39 -14.19 -3.93
C LYS A 62 4.89 -13.34 -5.09
N ILE A 63 5.73 -13.15 -6.08
CA ILE A 63 5.47 -12.34 -7.26
C ILE A 63 5.48 -13.26 -8.46
N ARG A 64 4.39 -13.25 -9.22
CA ARG A 64 4.27 -13.97 -10.49
C ARG A 64 4.06 -12.96 -11.59
N GLN A 65 4.86 -13.03 -12.61
CA GLN A 65 4.69 -12.23 -13.82
C GLN A 65 5.05 -13.09 -15.03
N GLU A 66 4.13 -13.24 -15.96
CA GLU A 66 4.28 -14.16 -17.08
C GLU A 66 4.67 -15.58 -16.58
N ASN A 67 5.80 -16.10 -17.03
CA ASN A 67 6.32 -17.41 -16.64
C ASN A 67 7.36 -17.34 -15.48
N VAL A 68 7.52 -16.18 -14.83
CA VAL A 68 8.53 -15.97 -13.78
C VAL A 68 7.86 -15.88 -12.44
N THR A 69 8.32 -16.69 -11.49
CA THR A 69 7.94 -16.60 -10.08
C THR A 69 9.15 -16.21 -9.24
N VAL A 70 8.99 -15.19 -8.40
CA VAL A 70 10.02 -14.73 -7.47
C VAL A 70 9.46 -14.70 -6.06
N ASN A 71 10.21 -15.27 -5.11
CA ASN A 71 9.89 -15.21 -3.70
C ASN A 71 10.89 -14.30 -2.99
N VAL A 72 10.38 -13.36 -2.20
CA VAL A 72 11.17 -12.45 -1.37
C VAL A 72 10.52 -12.30 0.00
N ASN A 73 11.28 -11.81 0.95
CA ASN A 73 10.78 -11.44 2.26
C ASN A 73 10.91 -9.93 2.44
N ALA A 74 9.92 -9.31 3.04
CA ALA A 74 9.96 -7.90 3.40
C ALA A 74 9.87 -7.71 4.92
N ALA A 75 10.50 -6.65 5.40
CA ALA A 75 10.28 -6.10 6.72
C ALA A 75 9.88 -4.64 6.56
N ILE A 76 8.82 -4.22 7.27
CA ILE A 76 8.24 -2.88 7.12
C ILE A 76 8.16 -2.26 8.50
N LYS A 77 8.80 -1.11 8.68
CA LYS A 77 8.75 -0.30 9.90
C LYS A 77 8.01 0.99 9.59
N PHE A 78 7.09 1.34 10.43
CA PHE A 78 6.39 2.62 10.34
C PHE A 78 6.38 3.32 11.68
N ARG A 79 6.69 4.59 11.66
CA ARG A 79 6.59 5.51 12.79
C ARG A 79 5.82 6.75 12.37
N LYS A 80 4.81 7.05 13.13
CA LYS A 80 4.04 8.28 12.94
C LYS A 80 4.92 9.53 13.03
N PRO A 81 4.57 10.59 12.26
CA PRO A 81 3.38 10.67 11.42
C PRO A 81 3.57 10.03 10.03
N ASP A 82 4.80 9.89 9.52
CA ASP A 82 5.06 9.65 8.10
C ASP A 82 6.31 8.82 7.78
N SER A 83 7.07 8.39 8.79
CA SER A 83 8.34 7.71 8.56
C SER A 83 8.12 6.22 8.29
N LEU A 84 8.39 5.78 7.07
CA LEU A 84 8.25 4.41 6.60
C LEU A 84 9.59 3.87 6.12
N MET A 85 9.96 2.67 6.55
CA MET A 85 11.10 1.93 6.03
C MET A 85 10.67 0.54 5.59
N VAL A 86 11.04 0.18 4.37
CA VAL A 86 10.83 -1.14 3.80
C VAL A 86 12.18 -1.76 3.48
N SER A 87 12.44 -2.97 3.96
CA SER A 87 13.61 -3.76 3.60
C SER A 87 13.18 -5.02 2.87
N VAL A 88 13.75 -5.29 1.72
CA VAL A 88 13.46 -6.48 0.91
C VAL A 88 14.68 -7.39 0.90
N ARG A 89 14.43 -8.69 1.12
CA ARG A 89 15.45 -9.73 1.12
C ARG A 89 15.06 -10.86 0.17
N SER A 90 16.05 -11.46 -0.46
CA SER A 90 15.85 -12.71 -1.21
C SER A 90 15.41 -13.84 -0.28
N ALA A 91 14.91 -14.94 -0.85
CA ALA A 91 14.57 -16.14 -0.08
C ALA A 91 15.78 -16.69 0.72
N MET A 92 17.00 -16.43 0.26
CA MET A 92 18.25 -16.81 0.95
C MET A 92 18.67 -15.80 2.04
N GLY A 93 17.85 -14.78 2.34
CA GLY A 93 18.11 -13.79 3.39
C GLY A 93 19.03 -12.64 2.99
N VAL A 94 19.58 -12.63 1.77
CA VAL A 94 20.41 -11.52 1.28
C VAL A 94 19.56 -10.30 1.03
N GLU A 95 19.91 -9.16 1.63
CA GLU A 95 19.19 -7.91 1.44
C GLU A 95 19.36 -7.41 0.01
N ALA A 96 18.23 -7.30 -0.71
CA ALA A 96 18.18 -6.82 -2.09
C ALA A 96 18.15 -5.29 -2.15
N GLY A 97 17.46 -4.68 -1.18
CA GLY A 97 17.36 -3.22 -1.09
C GLY A 97 16.55 -2.75 0.09
N LYS A 98 16.59 -1.43 0.29
CA LYS A 98 15.80 -0.72 1.29
C LYS A 98 15.16 0.53 0.68
N GLY A 99 13.95 0.83 1.10
CA GLY A 99 13.30 2.13 0.88
C GLY A 99 13.07 2.82 2.21
N PHE A 100 13.29 4.13 2.24
CA PHE A 100 12.92 5.00 3.34
C PHE A 100 12.12 6.17 2.77
N ILE A 101 10.98 6.44 3.37
CA ILE A 101 10.01 7.43 2.90
C ILE A 101 9.56 8.24 4.11
N THR A 102 9.52 9.56 3.94
CA THR A 102 8.89 10.51 4.83
C THR A 102 7.96 11.41 4.02
N GLY A 103 7.34 12.41 4.65
CA GLY A 103 6.49 13.39 3.96
C GLY A 103 7.23 14.21 2.89
N ASP A 104 8.55 14.34 2.99
CA ASP A 104 9.38 15.19 2.13
C ASP A 104 10.55 14.47 1.46
N THR A 105 10.84 13.25 1.85
CA THR A 105 12.06 12.55 1.40
C THR A 105 11.77 11.11 1.02
N VAL A 106 12.31 10.68 -0.10
CA VAL A 106 12.35 9.28 -0.53
C VAL A 106 13.81 8.89 -0.79
N MET A 107 14.26 7.83 -0.14
CA MET A 107 15.56 7.22 -0.39
C MET A 107 15.39 5.74 -0.70
N ILE A 108 15.98 5.26 -1.80
CA ILE A 108 15.94 3.85 -2.20
C ILE A 108 17.37 3.37 -2.39
N ASN A 109 17.77 2.42 -1.54
CA ASN A 109 19.05 1.73 -1.67
C ASN A 109 18.85 0.47 -2.52
N ASP A 110 19.40 0.49 -3.73
CA ASP A 110 19.52 -0.65 -4.62
C ASP A 110 20.89 -1.31 -4.40
N ARG A 111 20.93 -2.39 -3.65
CA ARG A 111 22.17 -3.08 -3.31
C ARG A 111 22.80 -3.80 -4.49
N PHE A 112 21.99 -4.26 -5.44
CA PHE A 112 22.51 -4.97 -6.60
C PHE A 112 23.28 -4.03 -7.54
N ASN A 113 22.76 -2.81 -7.73
CA ASN A 113 23.40 -1.82 -8.59
C ASN A 113 24.31 -0.85 -7.82
N ARG A 114 24.45 -1.02 -6.50
CA ARG A 114 25.24 -0.16 -5.60
C ARG A 114 24.87 1.32 -5.77
N LYS A 115 23.58 1.61 -5.75
CA LYS A 115 23.01 2.95 -5.93
C LYS A 115 22.12 3.31 -4.76
N ILE A 116 22.16 4.59 -4.39
CA ILE A 116 21.15 5.22 -3.53
C ILE A 116 20.43 6.24 -4.39
N MET A 117 19.14 6.00 -4.62
CA MET A 117 18.28 6.97 -5.31
C MET A 117 17.63 7.85 -4.25
N VAL A 118 17.70 9.18 -4.46
CA VAL A 118 17.16 10.19 -3.54
C VAL A 118 16.22 11.11 -4.30
N GLY A 119 15.10 11.42 -3.69
CA GLY A 119 14.08 12.32 -4.22
C GLY A 119 13.05 12.65 -3.17
N ASP A 120 11.91 13.14 -3.60
CA ASP A 120 10.73 13.37 -2.78
C ASP A 120 9.56 12.50 -3.25
N PRO A 121 8.41 12.48 -2.54
CA PRO A 121 7.23 11.73 -2.95
C PRO A 121 6.71 12.11 -4.34
N ASP A 122 6.85 13.37 -4.77
CA ASP A 122 6.43 13.83 -6.10
C ASP A 122 7.31 13.27 -7.22
N ASP A 123 8.60 13.10 -6.97
CA ASP A 123 9.50 12.39 -7.88
C ASP A 123 9.03 10.95 -8.12
N ILE A 124 8.53 10.27 -7.06
CA ILE A 124 7.95 8.92 -7.17
C ILE A 124 6.64 8.95 -7.96
N ARG A 125 5.75 9.88 -7.64
CA ARG A 125 4.48 10.04 -8.38
C ARG A 125 4.73 10.32 -9.85
N THR A 126 5.64 11.23 -10.16
CA THR A 126 5.95 11.63 -11.55
C THR A 126 6.59 10.48 -12.33
N LYS A 127 7.59 9.83 -11.74
CA LYS A 127 8.35 8.80 -12.44
C LYS A 127 7.62 7.47 -12.54
N TYR A 128 6.92 7.09 -11.48
CA TYR A 128 6.31 5.77 -11.34
C TYR A 128 4.78 5.81 -11.31
N GLY A 129 4.18 7.00 -11.21
CA GLY A 129 2.73 7.19 -11.15
C GLY A 129 2.08 6.61 -9.90
N ILE A 130 2.83 6.45 -8.83
CA ILE A 130 2.37 5.84 -7.58
C ILE A 130 2.57 6.81 -6.44
N ASP A 131 1.52 7.06 -5.67
CA ASP A 131 1.65 7.68 -4.37
C ASP A 131 2.29 6.68 -3.40
N PRO A 132 3.39 7.02 -2.70
CA PRO A 132 3.96 6.14 -1.69
C PRO A 132 2.98 5.68 -0.60
N ALA A 133 1.92 6.45 -0.35
CA ALA A 133 0.86 6.09 0.60
C ALA A 133 0.07 4.83 0.21
N ILE A 134 0.18 4.37 -1.05
CA ILE A 134 -0.46 3.11 -1.51
C ILE A 134 -0.07 1.91 -0.63
N ILE A 135 1.09 1.95 0.03
CA ILE A 135 1.51 0.88 0.92
C ILE A 135 0.53 0.68 2.07
N PHE A 136 -0.09 1.75 2.58
CA PHE A 136 -1.09 1.65 3.63
C PHE A 136 -2.39 1.05 3.11
N VAL A 137 -2.77 1.35 1.85
CA VAL A 137 -3.91 0.71 1.18
C VAL A 137 -3.68 -0.78 1.03
N ILE A 138 -2.46 -1.20 0.65
CA ILE A 138 -2.05 -2.61 0.58
C ILE A 138 -2.11 -3.27 1.97
N LEU A 139 -1.85 -2.52 3.03
CA LEU A 139 -1.95 -3.01 4.41
C LEU A 139 -3.38 -2.91 4.99
N GLY A 140 -4.37 -2.56 4.16
CA GLY A 140 -5.78 -2.56 4.50
C GLY A 140 -6.30 -1.26 5.13
N ASP A 141 -5.57 -0.17 4.96
CA ASP A 141 -6.04 1.14 5.39
C ASP A 141 -6.95 1.78 4.35
N MET A 142 -7.93 2.51 4.82
CA MET A 142 -8.79 3.34 4.01
C MET A 142 -8.31 4.78 4.08
N ILE A 143 -7.86 5.30 2.93
CA ILE A 143 -7.40 6.69 2.82
C ILE A 143 -8.55 7.51 2.26
N VAL A 144 -8.95 8.54 3.00
CA VAL A 144 -10.04 9.44 2.64
C VAL A 144 -9.73 10.85 3.12
N ASP A 145 -10.38 11.85 2.51
CA ASP A 145 -10.31 13.22 2.97
C ASP A 145 -10.99 13.40 4.32
N LYS A 146 -10.49 14.35 5.11
CA LYS A 146 -11.02 14.63 6.46
C LYS A 146 -12.52 14.96 6.45
N GLU A 147 -13.01 15.61 5.42
CA GLU A 147 -14.43 15.97 5.28
C GLU A 147 -15.31 14.73 5.12
N ASP A 148 -14.85 13.75 4.34
CA ASP A 148 -15.59 12.51 4.11
C ASP A 148 -15.53 11.54 5.31
N SER A 149 -14.56 11.68 6.19
CA SER A 149 -14.38 10.79 7.35
C SER A 149 -15.60 10.75 8.29
N ARG A 150 -16.40 11.84 8.31
CA ARG A 150 -17.61 11.96 9.15
C ARG A 150 -18.88 11.47 8.46
N SER A 151 -18.79 11.01 7.23
CA SER A 151 -19.96 10.54 6.48
C SER A 151 -20.56 9.28 7.11
N LEU A 152 -21.89 9.17 7.02
CA LEU A 152 -22.59 7.95 7.44
C LEU A 152 -22.31 6.82 6.44
N ILE A 153 -22.22 5.62 6.95
CA ILE A 153 -22.12 4.39 6.17
C ILE A 153 -23.38 3.56 6.36
N TYR A 154 -23.81 2.94 5.27
CA TYR A 154 -24.96 2.04 5.27
C TYR A 154 -24.47 0.68 4.79
N CYS A 155 -24.57 -0.29 5.68
CA CYS A 155 -24.14 -1.65 5.39
C CYS A 155 -25.25 -2.41 4.69
N GLN A 156 -24.91 -3.02 3.56
CA GLN A 156 -25.79 -3.93 2.84
C GLN A 156 -25.12 -5.31 2.81
N ARG A 157 -25.82 -6.34 3.28
CA ARG A 157 -25.28 -7.73 3.36
C ARG A 157 -23.93 -7.82 4.07
N GLY A 158 -23.74 -7.00 5.11
CA GLY A 158 -22.49 -7.01 5.90
C GLY A 158 -21.33 -6.22 5.31
N GLU A 159 -21.52 -5.51 4.22
CA GLU A 159 -20.49 -4.68 3.59
C GLU A 159 -21.02 -3.35 3.11
N PHE A 160 -20.12 -2.39 2.90
CA PHE A 160 -20.42 -1.17 2.14
C PHE A 160 -19.30 -0.86 1.14
N LYS A 161 -19.64 -0.08 0.11
CA LYS A 161 -18.70 0.37 -0.91
C LYS A 161 -18.58 1.88 -0.92
N ARG A 162 -17.39 2.37 -1.18
CA ARG A 162 -17.10 3.79 -1.37
C ARG A 162 -16.14 3.99 -2.53
N LYS A 163 -16.46 5.00 -3.35
CA LYS A 163 -15.61 5.42 -4.47
C LYS A 163 -15.05 6.80 -4.18
N TYR A 164 -13.78 6.95 -4.48
CA TYR A 164 -13.07 8.22 -4.43
C TYR A 164 -12.33 8.43 -5.74
N VAL A 165 -12.19 9.69 -6.14
CA VAL A 165 -11.29 10.06 -7.24
C VAL A 165 -10.09 10.76 -6.63
N ILE A 166 -8.94 10.10 -6.63
CA ILE A 166 -7.68 10.63 -6.11
C ILE A 166 -6.75 10.78 -7.30
N GLU A 167 -6.29 12.00 -7.56
CA GLU A 167 -5.39 12.31 -8.67
C GLU A 167 -5.88 11.78 -10.04
N GLY A 168 -7.18 11.91 -10.29
CA GLY A 168 -7.81 11.47 -11.54
C GLY A 168 -8.01 9.96 -11.69
N ARG A 169 -7.75 9.18 -10.63
CA ARG A 169 -8.02 7.74 -10.58
C ARG A 169 -9.18 7.43 -9.66
N THR A 170 -10.06 6.55 -10.10
CA THR A 170 -11.12 6.02 -9.25
C THR A 170 -10.56 4.92 -8.35
N ILE A 171 -10.74 5.08 -7.05
CA ILE A 171 -10.47 4.05 -6.05
C ILE A 171 -11.80 3.63 -5.44
N GLU A 172 -12.14 2.35 -5.54
CA GLU A 172 -13.32 1.78 -4.89
C GLU A 172 -12.87 0.88 -3.73
N TYR A 173 -13.31 1.21 -2.53
CA TYR A 173 -13.15 0.38 -1.34
C TYR A 173 -14.39 -0.46 -1.11
N THR A 174 -14.23 -1.74 -0.83
CA THR A 174 -15.25 -2.59 -0.21
C THR A 174 -14.82 -2.90 1.22
N VAL A 175 -15.66 -2.57 2.17
CA VAL A 175 -15.36 -2.66 3.61
C VAL A 175 -16.30 -3.68 4.26
N ASP A 176 -15.74 -4.55 5.08
CA ASP A 176 -16.48 -5.44 5.98
C ASP A 176 -16.99 -4.61 7.17
N CYS A 177 -18.30 -4.54 7.33
CA CYS A 177 -18.95 -3.74 8.37
C CYS A 177 -18.70 -4.29 9.77
N GLN A 178 -18.69 -5.62 9.92
CA GLN A 178 -18.50 -6.25 11.22
C GLN A 178 -17.08 -6.04 11.73
N ARG A 179 -16.10 -6.23 10.83
CA ARG A 179 -14.68 -6.05 11.16
C ARG A 179 -14.22 -4.61 11.07
N ARG A 180 -15.00 -3.74 10.41
CA ARG A 180 -14.65 -2.34 10.12
C ARG A 180 -13.29 -2.24 9.43
N LYS A 181 -13.06 -3.12 8.45
CA LYS A 181 -11.78 -3.24 7.73
C LYS A 181 -12.02 -3.37 6.24
N VAL A 182 -11.15 -2.78 5.46
CA VAL A 182 -11.14 -2.94 4.00
C VAL A 182 -10.88 -4.41 3.67
N LYS A 183 -11.70 -5.00 2.78
CA LYS A 183 -11.52 -6.37 2.28
C LYS A 183 -11.20 -6.42 0.80
N LYS A 184 -11.50 -5.35 0.05
CA LYS A 184 -11.16 -5.23 -1.36
C LYS A 184 -10.93 -3.77 -1.71
N VAL A 185 -9.92 -3.53 -2.53
CA VAL A 185 -9.70 -2.26 -3.20
C VAL A 185 -9.65 -2.51 -4.69
N TYR A 186 -10.33 -1.67 -5.45
CA TYR A 186 -10.24 -1.64 -6.89
C TYR A 186 -9.75 -0.26 -7.32
N LEU A 187 -8.64 -0.24 -8.06
CA LEU A 187 -8.11 0.98 -8.66
C LEU A 187 -8.37 0.91 -10.15
N GLU A 188 -9.18 1.85 -10.63
CA GLU A 188 -9.45 1.98 -12.05
C GLU A 188 -8.20 2.50 -12.77
N GLY A 189 -7.77 1.78 -13.77
CA GLY A 189 -6.65 2.16 -14.60
C GLY A 189 -7.09 2.86 -15.88
N ASN A 190 -6.15 3.07 -16.75
CA ASN A 190 -6.36 3.52 -18.12
C ASN A 190 -5.65 2.55 -19.08
N LEU A 191 -5.69 2.83 -20.37
CA LEU A 191 -5.07 1.99 -21.42
C LEU A 191 -3.56 1.73 -21.20
N ARG A 192 -2.88 2.52 -20.35
CA ARG A 192 -1.45 2.37 -20.05
C ARG A 192 -1.17 1.75 -18.68
N THR A 193 -2.11 1.83 -17.76
CA THR A 193 -1.88 1.47 -16.36
C THR A 193 -2.67 0.27 -15.87
N GLY A 194 -3.60 -0.27 -16.67
CA GLY A 194 -4.45 -1.39 -16.24
C GLY A 194 -5.26 -1.14 -14.96
N ASN A 195 -6.14 -2.06 -14.65
CA ASN A 195 -6.86 -2.04 -13.39
C ASN A 195 -6.11 -2.86 -12.35
N ILE A 196 -6.12 -2.41 -11.12
CA ILE A 196 -5.51 -3.14 -10.01
C ILE A 196 -6.59 -3.55 -9.02
N THR A 197 -6.64 -4.83 -8.71
CA THR A 197 -7.48 -5.37 -7.64
C THR A 197 -6.59 -5.80 -6.48
N ILE A 198 -6.91 -5.34 -5.26
CA ILE A 198 -6.27 -5.75 -4.02
C ILE A 198 -7.32 -6.47 -3.17
N LEU A 199 -7.10 -7.73 -2.88
CA LEU A 199 -7.93 -8.54 -1.99
C LEU A 199 -7.22 -8.71 -0.65
N LEU A 200 -7.94 -8.44 0.44
CA LEU A 200 -7.44 -8.44 1.80
C LEU A 200 -8.24 -9.46 2.61
N SER A 201 -7.57 -10.48 3.09
CA SER A 201 -8.19 -11.58 3.83
C SER A 201 -7.43 -11.90 5.12
N ASP A 202 -7.96 -12.88 5.87
CA ASP A 202 -7.35 -13.35 7.10
C ASP A 202 -7.07 -12.22 8.09
N ILE A 203 -8.10 -11.35 8.30
CA ILE A 203 -7.95 -10.18 9.18
C ILE A 203 -7.59 -10.65 10.59
N VAL A 204 -6.39 -10.28 11.02
CA VAL A 204 -5.84 -10.53 12.34
C VAL A 204 -6.07 -9.30 13.21
N ARG A 205 -6.46 -9.53 14.45
CA ARG A 205 -6.53 -8.50 15.48
C ARG A 205 -5.53 -8.83 16.58
N GLU A 206 -4.62 -7.92 16.84
CA GLU A 206 -3.57 -8.07 17.85
C GLU A 206 -3.47 -6.79 18.68
N GLY A 207 -3.91 -6.86 19.94
CA GLY A 207 -4.02 -5.66 20.78
C GLY A 207 -4.92 -4.60 20.15
N ASN A 208 -4.37 -3.43 19.90
CA ASN A 208 -5.09 -2.27 19.34
C ASN A 208 -5.02 -2.17 17.81
N ILE A 209 -4.34 -3.10 17.15
CA ILE A 209 -4.20 -3.08 15.69
C ILE A 209 -5.03 -4.17 15.04
N SER A 210 -5.43 -3.89 13.78
CA SER A 210 -6.08 -4.85 12.91
C SER A 210 -5.45 -4.74 11.51
N TYR A 211 -5.05 -5.87 10.95
CA TYR A 211 -4.36 -5.92 9.67
C TYR A 211 -4.73 -7.20 8.87
N PRO A 212 -4.61 -7.20 7.54
CA PRO A 212 -4.79 -8.40 6.75
C PRO A 212 -3.60 -9.35 6.95
N GLY A 213 -3.86 -10.61 7.27
CA GLY A 213 -2.83 -11.65 7.29
C GLY A 213 -2.39 -12.02 5.88
N ARG A 214 -3.30 -11.89 4.89
CA ARG A 214 -3.03 -12.19 3.48
C ARG A 214 -3.55 -11.07 2.58
N VAL A 215 -2.71 -10.70 1.60
CA VAL A 215 -3.02 -9.71 0.57
C VAL A 215 -2.72 -10.32 -0.80
N ILE A 216 -3.65 -10.16 -1.75
CA ILE A 216 -3.46 -10.56 -3.15
C ILE A 216 -3.65 -9.31 -4.00
N ILE A 217 -2.69 -9.00 -4.84
CA ILE A 217 -2.71 -7.87 -5.77
C ILE A 217 -2.64 -8.44 -7.19
N ASN A 218 -3.62 -8.05 -8.01
CA ASN A 218 -3.66 -8.42 -9.42
C ASN A 218 -3.64 -7.15 -10.27
N ASP A 219 -2.71 -7.06 -11.21
CA ASP A 219 -2.64 -6.03 -12.26
C ASP A 219 -2.99 -6.70 -13.58
N ASP A 220 -4.16 -6.36 -14.14
CA ASP A 220 -4.71 -7.03 -15.32
C ASP A 220 -3.94 -6.74 -16.61
N LEU A 221 -3.30 -5.57 -16.72
CA LEU A 221 -2.53 -5.19 -17.90
C LEU A 221 -1.14 -5.82 -17.93
N LYS A 222 -0.52 -5.99 -16.76
CA LYS A 222 0.86 -6.47 -16.64
C LYS A 222 0.95 -7.95 -16.38
N GLU A 223 -0.20 -8.65 -16.31
CA GLU A 223 -0.27 -10.05 -15.92
C GLU A 223 0.56 -10.32 -14.65
N LEU A 224 0.45 -9.38 -13.69
CA LEU A 224 1.22 -9.38 -12.46
C LEU A 224 0.34 -9.78 -11.27
N ASP A 225 0.71 -10.88 -10.63
CA ASP A 225 0.11 -11.33 -9.38
C ASP A 225 1.12 -11.20 -8.25
N ILE A 226 0.73 -10.55 -7.17
CA ILE A 226 1.53 -10.46 -5.95
C ILE A 226 0.71 -11.01 -4.79
N GLU A 227 1.26 -11.98 -4.09
CA GLU A 227 0.71 -12.54 -2.87
C GLU A 227 1.63 -12.17 -1.70
N ILE A 228 1.06 -11.59 -0.65
CA ILE A 228 1.76 -11.16 0.56
C ILE A 228 1.13 -11.87 1.75
N GLU A 229 1.94 -12.54 2.55
CA GLU A 229 1.53 -13.09 3.84
C GLU A 229 2.29 -12.40 4.98
N ILE A 230 1.58 -11.71 5.85
CA ILE A 230 2.15 -11.06 7.02
C ILE A 230 2.29 -12.11 8.14
N LYS A 231 3.53 -12.46 8.48
CA LYS A 231 3.82 -13.52 9.44
C LYS A 231 3.97 -13.02 10.87
N ARG A 232 4.50 -11.82 11.04
CA ARG A 232 4.74 -11.25 12.37
C ARG A 232 4.75 -9.74 12.31
N ILE A 233 3.98 -9.13 13.21
CA ILE A 233 3.92 -7.69 13.43
C ILE A 233 4.14 -7.38 14.91
N GLU A 234 4.61 -6.19 15.20
CA GLU A 234 4.72 -5.63 16.55
C GLU A 234 4.11 -4.23 16.56
N SER A 235 3.23 -3.97 17.51
CA SER A 235 2.64 -2.67 17.77
C SER A 235 2.17 -2.60 19.23
N PRO A 236 2.44 -1.50 19.96
CA PRO A 236 3.28 -0.37 19.55
C PRO A 236 4.75 -0.78 19.38
N TRP A 237 5.43 -0.17 18.42
CA TRP A 237 6.83 -0.44 18.18
C TRP A 237 7.68 0.82 18.46
N GLN A 238 8.77 0.64 19.24
CA GLN A 238 9.63 1.74 19.70
C GLN A 238 11.10 1.60 19.25
N GLY A 239 11.40 0.63 18.40
CA GLY A 239 12.75 0.38 17.90
C GLY A 239 13.27 1.46 16.94
N SER A 240 14.54 1.41 16.58
CA SER A 240 15.15 2.33 15.60
C SER A 240 14.66 2.05 14.17
N MET A 241 14.42 3.10 13.39
CA MET A 241 14.16 2.96 11.94
C MET A 241 15.36 2.33 11.23
N GLY A 242 16.58 2.59 11.72
CA GLY A 242 17.81 2.16 11.07
C GLY A 242 18.26 3.16 10.00
N SER A 243 19.35 2.82 9.31
CA SER A 243 19.91 3.64 8.23
C SER A 243 19.65 3.02 6.86
N ILE A 244 19.63 3.85 5.83
CA ILE A 244 19.57 3.39 4.44
C ILE A 244 20.88 2.69 4.05
N GLY A 245 22.01 3.08 4.63
CA GLY A 245 23.32 2.42 4.43
C GLY A 245 23.76 2.43 2.96
N GLY A 246 25.03 2.14 2.73
CA GLY A 246 25.57 2.08 1.37
C GLY A 246 26.89 2.82 1.24
N GLN A 247 27.86 2.54 2.11
CA GLN A 247 29.19 3.12 1.98
C GLN A 247 29.77 2.81 0.58
N GLY A 248 30.20 3.83 -0.13
CA GLY A 248 30.74 3.71 -1.48
C GLY A 248 29.70 3.51 -2.59
N TYR A 249 28.39 3.69 -2.29
CA TYR A 249 27.35 3.64 -3.32
C TYR A 249 27.21 5.00 -4.02
N ARG A 250 26.90 4.93 -5.32
CA ARG A 250 26.62 6.14 -6.10
C ARG A 250 25.26 6.70 -5.73
N VAL A 251 25.23 7.96 -5.30
CA VAL A 251 23.98 8.68 -5.07
C VAL A 251 23.48 9.26 -6.40
N VAL A 252 22.21 9.03 -6.72
CA VAL A 252 21.55 9.52 -7.92
C VAL A 252 20.19 10.09 -7.56
N ARG A 253 19.75 11.13 -8.26
CA ARG A 253 18.42 11.69 -8.07
C ARG A 253 17.37 10.86 -8.81
N ILE A 254 16.20 10.70 -8.18
CA ILE A 254 15.01 10.12 -8.82
C ILE A 254 14.54 11.16 -9.85
N ARG A 255 14.63 10.87 -11.14
CA ARG A 255 14.20 11.74 -12.24
C ARG A 255 13.30 10.95 -13.18
#